data_2a4a210814fd9008ef07072a33305e70
#
_entry.id   2a4a210814fd9008ef07072a33305e70
#
_cell.length_a   1.000
_cell.length_b   1.000
_cell.length_c   1.000
_cell.angle_alpha   90.00
_cell.angle_beta   90.00
_cell.angle_gamma   90.00
#
_symmetry.space_group_name_H-M   'P 1'
#
loop_
_entity.id
_entity.type
_entity.pdbx_description
1 polymer ?
#
loop_
_entity_poly.entity_id
_entity_poly.type
_entity_poly.pdbx_seq_one_letter_code
_entity_poly.pdbx_strand_id
1 'polypeptide(L)'
;MNEEKNKNLKNNILSIGRLLWEKELVSGLNGNLSLRVDPGTILLTAHNTCLGFLQEEDVLALQLDGQLLEKGEISSENLLHTEIYKNFPNIQAVMHTHTPYTNAFFLENEKLVPQIFESKFYLGEVEAVEQFTPSVTDIQPVIEALKKNNVVVLRKHGVVAMGEDLFDCFLLIQALEDAVKVDAISRLYKQEKTPLVSSRIEKKYSSKKRAKALGKKKYILFSKEQIDRIVKLVNEDRQLRELGEKTKMTMDLAVKLNETGQTYTFSFENGKITKVGNNENAEFLVTAPQNVWRSVFNREIDPFVATTQKKMNLRGDFAKLSKWYAPCSRVFELWQQVPVE
;
A
#
# COMPACT_ATOMS: atom_id res chain seq x y z
N MET A 1 -7.07 32.09 8.62
CA MET A 1 -6.16 30.93 8.60
C MET A 1 -5.25 31.06 9.81
N ASN A 2 -5.00 30.00 10.58
CA ASN A 2 -4.15 30.10 11.78
C ASN A 2 -2.68 30.13 11.33
N GLU A 3 -2.02 31.30 11.41
CA GLU A 3 -0.64 31.52 10.93
C GLU A 3 0.35 30.54 11.57
N GLU A 4 0.19 30.25 12.86
CA GLU A 4 1.06 29.31 13.58
C GLU A 4 0.92 27.87 13.04
N LYS A 5 -0.32 27.42 12.73
CA LYS A 5 -0.56 26.12 12.11
C LYS A 5 0.13 26.02 10.74
N ASN A 6 -0.02 27.06 9.91
CA ASN A 6 0.61 27.06 8.58
C ASN A 6 2.12 27.04 8.65
N LYS A 7 2.69 27.81 9.56
CA LYS A 7 4.15 27.81 9.79
C LYS A 7 4.65 26.42 10.19
N ASN A 8 3.94 25.73 11.08
CA ASN A 8 4.29 24.36 11.48
C ASN A 8 4.21 23.39 10.30
N LEU A 9 3.19 23.49 9.44
CA LEU A 9 3.08 22.67 8.24
C LEU A 9 4.17 22.97 7.23
N LYS A 10 4.51 24.23 6.98
CA LYS A 10 5.65 24.63 6.13
C LYS A 10 6.95 24.03 6.67
N ASN A 11 7.25 24.18 7.95
CA ASN A 11 8.43 23.59 8.60
C ASN A 11 8.50 22.07 8.46
N ASN A 12 7.37 21.37 8.49
CA ASN A 12 7.31 19.94 8.26
C ASN A 12 7.73 19.60 6.80
N ILE A 13 7.22 20.34 5.81
CA ILE A 13 7.64 20.20 4.41
C ILE A 13 9.15 20.42 4.24
N LEU A 14 9.70 21.47 4.83
CA LEU A 14 11.13 21.76 4.78
C LEU A 14 11.97 20.63 5.38
N SER A 15 11.55 20.13 6.56
CA SER A 15 12.26 19.05 7.26
C SER A 15 12.26 17.75 6.48
N ILE A 16 11.12 17.38 5.91
CA ILE A 16 11.00 16.15 5.10
C ILE A 16 11.72 16.31 3.76
N GLY A 17 11.65 17.48 3.14
CA GLY A 17 12.40 17.77 1.91
C GLY A 17 13.91 17.56 2.11
N ARG A 18 14.45 18.06 3.23
CA ARG A 18 15.85 17.85 3.62
C ARG A 18 16.17 16.38 3.87
N LEU A 19 15.28 15.65 4.57
CA LEU A 19 15.45 14.21 4.82
C LEU A 19 15.48 13.41 3.51
N LEU A 20 14.60 13.72 2.54
CA LEU A 20 14.61 13.10 1.22
C LEU A 20 15.94 13.32 0.48
N TRP A 21 16.49 14.54 0.57
CA TRP A 21 17.78 14.88 -0.01
C TRP A 21 18.92 14.10 0.65
N GLU A 22 18.98 14.06 1.98
CA GLU A 22 19.99 13.34 2.76
C GLU A 22 19.94 11.82 2.53
N LYS A 23 18.76 11.27 2.19
CA LYS A 23 18.56 9.86 1.86
C LYS A 23 18.69 9.55 0.36
N GLU A 24 19.07 10.54 -0.46
CA GLU A 24 19.24 10.40 -1.91
C GLU A 24 17.95 9.91 -2.64
N LEU A 25 16.78 10.22 -2.08
CA LEU A 25 15.48 9.90 -2.66
C LEU A 25 15.00 10.98 -3.64
N VAL A 26 15.66 12.12 -3.66
CA VAL A 26 15.49 13.23 -4.61
C VAL A 26 16.83 13.82 -5.00
N SER A 27 16.90 14.46 -6.16
CA SER A 27 18.11 15.14 -6.66
C SER A 27 17.76 16.36 -7.51
N GLY A 28 18.61 17.37 -7.50
CA GLY A 28 18.41 18.59 -8.28
C GLY A 28 17.09 19.28 -7.94
N LEU A 29 16.28 19.54 -8.97
CA LEU A 29 14.98 20.20 -8.84
C LEU A 29 13.80 19.21 -8.95
N ASN A 30 14.08 17.91 -8.78
CA ASN A 30 13.10 16.86 -8.92
C ASN A 30 12.31 16.65 -7.61
N GLY A 31 11.03 16.30 -7.77
CA GLY A 31 10.13 15.99 -6.67
C GLY A 31 9.38 17.20 -6.14
N ASN A 32 8.28 16.92 -5.46
CA ASN A 32 7.43 17.92 -4.83
C ASN A 32 6.64 17.30 -3.67
N LEU A 33 6.30 18.13 -2.70
CA LEU A 33 5.64 17.75 -1.44
C LEU A 33 4.42 18.62 -1.23
N SER A 34 3.35 18.04 -0.71
CA SER A 34 2.20 18.81 -0.27
C SER A 34 1.58 18.30 1.02
N LEU A 35 0.96 19.21 1.76
CA LEU A 35 0.19 18.94 2.98
C LEU A 35 -1.18 19.60 2.91
N ARG A 36 -2.22 18.92 3.39
CA ARG A 36 -3.55 19.48 3.55
C ARG A 36 -3.62 20.46 4.71
N VAL A 37 -4.08 21.65 4.45
CA VAL A 37 -4.33 22.70 5.47
C VAL A 37 -5.75 22.58 6.02
N ASP A 38 -6.70 22.45 5.10
CA ASP A 38 -8.13 22.31 5.33
C ASP A 38 -8.77 21.53 4.15
N PRO A 39 -10.10 21.25 4.15
CA PRO A 39 -10.73 20.46 3.10
C PRO A 39 -10.55 21.01 1.67
N GLY A 40 -10.34 22.32 1.52
CA GLY A 40 -10.23 22.99 0.21
C GLY A 40 -8.82 23.47 -0.14
N THR A 41 -7.86 23.44 0.80
CA THR A 41 -6.55 24.09 0.65
C THR A 41 -5.42 23.16 1.00
N ILE A 42 -4.35 23.21 0.19
CA ILE A 42 -3.08 22.51 0.44
C ILE A 42 -1.91 23.50 0.45
N LEU A 43 -0.82 23.14 1.12
CA LEU A 43 0.50 23.69 0.88
C LEU A 43 1.22 22.79 -0.12
N LEU A 44 1.86 23.36 -1.12
CA LEU A 44 2.61 22.65 -2.16
C LEU A 44 3.93 23.36 -2.43
N THR A 45 5.02 22.61 -2.62
CA THR A 45 6.32 23.19 -3.00
C THR A 45 6.25 23.89 -4.35
N ALA A 46 6.94 25.03 -4.47
CA ALA A 46 6.98 25.86 -5.65
C ALA A 46 7.73 25.19 -6.82
N HIS A 47 7.53 25.68 -8.02
CA HIS A 47 8.27 25.26 -9.21
C HIS A 47 9.76 25.61 -9.10
N ASN A 48 10.62 24.78 -9.70
CA ASN A 48 12.09 24.97 -9.72
C ASN A 48 12.75 25.09 -8.34
N THR A 49 12.20 24.45 -7.31
CA THR A 49 12.81 24.40 -5.97
C THR A 49 13.55 23.09 -5.75
N CYS A 50 14.63 23.15 -4.97
CA CYS A 50 15.37 21.97 -4.53
C CYS A 50 14.88 21.56 -3.14
N LEU A 51 14.30 20.36 -3.02
CA LEU A 51 13.70 19.88 -1.77
C LEU A 51 14.69 19.86 -0.58
N GLY A 52 15.97 19.66 -0.84
CA GLY A 52 17.01 19.67 0.20
C GLY A 52 17.34 21.06 0.76
N PHE A 53 16.91 22.13 0.09
CA PHE A 53 17.28 23.52 0.41
C PHE A 53 16.08 24.47 0.46
N LEU A 54 14.87 23.93 0.64
CA LEU A 54 13.62 24.72 0.71
C LEU A 54 13.70 25.80 1.79
N GLN A 55 13.13 26.96 1.45
CA GLN A 55 12.83 28.04 2.37
C GLN A 55 11.30 28.15 2.56
N GLU A 56 10.86 28.91 3.54
CA GLU A 56 9.40 29.05 3.85
C GLU A 56 8.63 29.63 2.66
N GLU A 57 9.21 30.54 1.87
CA GLU A 57 8.69 31.14 0.65
C GLU A 57 8.55 30.16 -0.52
N ASP A 58 9.26 29.03 -0.50
CA ASP A 58 9.18 27.97 -1.50
C ASP A 58 7.97 27.05 -1.30
N VAL A 59 7.15 27.30 -0.29
CA VAL A 59 5.98 26.51 0.04
C VAL A 59 4.74 27.39 -0.07
N LEU A 60 3.92 27.14 -1.11
CA LEU A 60 2.82 28.00 -1.49
C LEU A 60 1.47 27.39 -1.16
N ALA A 61 0.51 28.23 -0.71
CA ALA A 61 -0.87 27.82 -0.47
C ALA A 61 -1.66 27.80 -1.79
N LEU A 62 -2.30 26.66 -2.08
CA LEU A 62 -3.08 26.39 -3.29
C LEU A 62 -4.44 25.84 -2.93
N GLN A 63 -5.51 26.36 -3.54
CA GLN A 63 -6.82 25.74 -3.48
C GLN A 63 -6.90 24.50 -4.38
N LEU A 64 -7.75 23.54 -4.01
CA LEU A 64 -7.90 22.33 -4.82
C LEU A 64 -8.51 22.59 -6.21
N ASP A 65 -9.15 23.72 -6.43
CA ASP A 65 -9.62 24.16 -7.76
C ASP A 65 -8.50 24.75 -8.64
N GLY A 66 -7.27 24.88 -8.09
CA GLY A 66 -6.10 25.38 -8.80
C GLY A 66 -5.80 26.86 -8.55
N GLN A 67 -6.59 27.56 -7.71
CA GLN A 67 -6.32 28.96 -7.38
C GLN A 67 -5.12 29.07 -6.43
N LEU A 68 -4.06 29.74 -6.86
CA LEU A 68 -2.90 30.07 -6.02
C LEU A 68 -3.27 31.21 -5.07
N LEU A 69 -3.01 31.05 -3.77
CA LEU A 69 -3.37 32.02 -2.72
C LEU A 69 -2.20 32.94 -2.32
N GLU A 70 -0.99 32.61 -2.74
CA GLU A 70 0.23 33.36 -2.48
C GLU A 70 0.93 33.73 -3.79
N LYS A 71 1.88 34.69 -3.73
CA LYS A 71 2.69 35.03 -4.92
C LYS A 71 3.75 33.96 -5.13
N GLY A 72 3.91 33.48 -6.36
CA GLY A 72 4.91 32.48 -6.72
C GLY A 72 4.53 31.72 -7.97
N GLU A 73 5.35 30.75 -8.34
CA GLU A 73 5.10 29.81 -9.43
C GLU A 73 4.91 28.42 -8.84
N ILE A 74 3.71 27.87 -9.02
CA ILE A 74 3.36 26.56 -8.46
C ILE A 74 4.01 25.42 -9.24
N SER A 75 4.28 24.29 -8.58
CA SER A 75 4.81 23.09 -9.22
C SER A 75 4.00 22.69 -10.47
N SER A 76 4.69 22.27 -11.53
CA SER A 76 4.07 21.71 -12.74
C SER A 76 3.22 20.46 -12.46
N GLU A 77 3.45 19.79 -11.33
CA GLU A 77 2.69 18.64 -10.85
C GLU A 77 1.49 19.02 -9.96
N ASN A 78 1.07 20.30 -9.94
CA ASN A 78 -0.07 20.73 -9.11
C ASN A 78 -1.35 19.93 -9.39
N LEU A 79 -1.59 19.54 -10.65
CA LEU A 79 -2.73 18.69 -11.06
C LEU A 79 -2.68 17.33 -10.34
N LEU A 80 -1.51 16.69 -10.31
CA LEU A 80 -1.31 15.42 -9.61
C LEU A 80 -1.75 15.52 -8.14
N HIS A 81 -1.23 16.53 -7.43
CA HIS A 81 -1.55 16.73 -6.03
C HIS A 81 -3.01 17.05 -5.79
N THR A 82 -3.56 18.06 -6.49
CA THR A 82 -4.95 18.51 -6.26
C THR A 82 -5.96 17.40 -6.54
N GLU A 83 -5.77 16.62 -7.60
CA GLU A 83 -6.69 15.53 -7.94
C GLU A 83 -6.59 14.36 -6.94
N ILE A 84 -5.40 14.05 -6.43
CA ILE A 84 -5.26 13.05 -5.37
C ILE A 84 -6.06 13.50 -4.13
N TYR A 85 -5.91 14.73 -3.67
CA TYR A 85 -6.67 15.24 -2.52
C TYR A 85 -8.18 15.27 -2.75
N LYS A 86 -8.66 15.56 -3.96
CA LYS A 86 -10.10 15.51 -4.30
C LYS A 86 -10.65 14.09 -4.22
N ASN A 87 -9.90 13.11 -4.71
CA ASN A 87 -10.34 11.72 -4.75
C ASN A 87 -10.15 10.97 -3.42
N PHE A 88 -9.24 11.45 -2.55
CA PHE A 88 -8.93 10.85 -1.25
C PHE A 88 -9.05 11.91 -0.14
N PRO A 89 -10.29 12.25 0.31
CA PRO A 89 -10.51 13.36 1.25
C PRO A 89 -9.89 13.13 2.63
N ASN A 90 -9.58 11.90 2.99
CA ASN A 90 -9.05 11.56 4.31
C ASN A 90 -7.53 11.67 4.41
N ILE A 91 -6.81 11.69 3.28
CA ILE A 91 -5.34 11.82 3.30
C ILE A 91 -4.92 13.25 3.63
N GLN A 92 -3.75 13.39 4.26
CA GLN A 92 -3.20 14.68 4.66
C GLN A 92 -1.93 15.05 3.93
N ALA A 93 -1.26 14.09 3.28
CA ALA A 93 0.02 14.30 2.61
C ALA A 93 0.08 13.60 1.25
N VAL A 94 0.74 14.23 0.29
CA VAL A 94 1.14 13.65 -1.01
C VAL A 94 2.61 13.99 -1.24
N MET A 95 3.36 12.99 -1.70
CA MET A 95 4.79 13.09 -1.99
C MET A 95 5.07 12.52 -3.38
N HIS A 96 5.79 13.27 -4.19
CA HIS A 96 6.29 12.80 -5.47
C HIS A 96 7.83 12.93 -5.49
N THR A 97 8.51 11.86 -5.91
CA THR A 97 9.98 11.79 -5.94
C THR A 97 10.46 11.08 -7.19
N HIS A 98 11.72 11.30 -7.56
CA HIS A 98 12.36 10.64 -8.70
C HIS A 98 13.49 9.72 -8.22
N THR A 99 13.14 8.72 -7.43
CA THR A 99 14.08 7.75 -6.85
C THR A 99 14.81 6.94 -7.91
N PRO A 100 16.16 6.93 -7.93
CA PRO A 100 16.91 6.44 -9.08
C PRO A 100 16.83 4.93 -9.30
N TYR A 101 16.87 4.11 -8.23
CA TYR A 101 16.80 2.66 -8.37
C TYR A 101 15.40 2.19 -8.74
N THR A 102 14.37 2.81 -8.15
CA THR A 102 12.98 2.52 -8.51
C THR A 102 12.72 2.87 -9.96
N ASN A 103 13.14 4.06 -10.41
CA ASN A 103 13.01 4.45 -11.81
C ASN A 103 13.71 3.46 -12.74
N ALA A 104 14.96 3.09 -12.43
CA ALA A 104 15.71 2.11 -13.24
C ALA A 104 15.03 0.74 -13.30
N PHE A 105 14.52 0.24 -12.17
CA PHE A 105 13.82 -1.04 -12.11
C PHE A 105 12.57 -1.07 -12.98
N PHE A 106 11.75 -0.03 -12.91
CA PHE A 106 10.48 0.03 -13.63
C PHE A 106 10.61 0.46 -15.10
N LEU A 107 11.81 0.73 -15.61
CA LEU A 107 12.05 0.78 -17.05
C LEU A 107 11.81 -0.59 -17.71
N GLU A 108 12.20 -1.68 -17.03
CA GLU A 108 12.18 -3.04 -17.56
C GLU A 108 11.12 -3.95 -16.90
N ASN A 109 10.49 -3.50 -15.80
CA ASN A 109 9.54 -4.31 -15.04
C ASN A 109 8.20 -3.59 -14.91
N GLU A 110 7.11 -4.34 -14.99
CA GLU A 110 5.75 -3.79 -14.82
C GLU A 110 5.33 -3.68 -13.36
N LYS A 111 5.92 -4.54 -12.50
CA LYS A 111 5.58 -4.62 -11.09
C LYS A 111 6.75 -5.09 -10.23
N LEU A 112 6.72 -4.72 -8.97
CA LEU A 112 7.59 -5.22 -7.91
C LEU A 112 6.79 -6.09 -6.94
N VAL A 113 7.29 -7.30 -6.66
CA VAL A 113 6.83 -8.15 -5.55
C VAL A 113 7.97 -8.25 -4.54
N PRO A 114 7.94 -7.49 -3.44
CA PRO A 114 9.02 -7.46 -2.47
C PRO A 114 9.33 -8.85 -1.91
N GLN A 115 10.61 -9.16 -1.74
CA GLN A 115 11.07 -10.46 -1.23
C GLN A 115 11.29 -10.46 0.28
N ILE A 116 11.57 -9.30 0.87
CA ILE A 116 11.78 -9.12 2.31
C ILE A 116 10.43 -8.93 3.00
N PHE A 117 10.23 -9.55 4.14
CA PHE A 117 8.97 -9.49 4.87
C PHE A 117 8.53 -8.07 5.19
N GLU A 118 9.44 -7.24 5.71
CA GLU A 118 9.15 -5.86 6.05
C GLU A 118 8.65 -5.06 4.84
N SER A 119 9.40 -5.06 3.74
CA SER A 119 8.98 -4.39 2.51
C SER A 119 7.65 -4.93 1.97
N LYS A 120 7.41 -6.25 2.11
CA LYS A 120 6.15 -6.86 1.70
C LYS A 120 4.97 -6.36 2.54
N PHE A 121 5.15 -6.14 3.84
CA PHE A 121 4.12 -5.59 4.72
C PHE A 121 3.76 -4.15 4.38
N TYR A 122 4.76 -3.30 4.12
CA TYR A 122 4.53 -1.90 3.82
C TYR A 122 3.99 -1.67 2.41
N LEU A 123 4.50 -2.40 1.43
CA LEU A 123 4.28 -2.10 0.01
C LEU A 123 3.28 -3.04 -0.67
N GLY A 124 3.22 -4.32 -0.26
CA GLY A 124 2.53 -5.33 -1.06
C GLY A 124 3.15 -5.47 -2.45
N GLU A 125 2.33 -5.70 -3.47
CA GLU A 125 2.72 -5.62 -4.87
C GLU A 125 2.59 -4.16 -5.33
N VAL A 126 3.66 -3.61 -5.90
CA VAL A 126 3.67 -2.25 -6.47
C VAL A 126 3.68 -2.34 -7.98
N GLU A 127 2.71 -1.70 -8.62
CA GLU A 127 2.57 -1.62 -10.09
C GLU A 127 3.05 -0.26 -10.61
N ALA A 128 3.50 -0.23 -11.87
CA ALA A 128 3.78 1.00 -12.57
C ALA A 128 2.59 1.40 -13.45
N VAL A 129 2.29 2.68 -13.46
CA VAL A 129 1.37 3.34 -14.38
C VAL A 129 2.18 3.95 -15.53
N GLU A 130 1.75 3.74 -16.76
CA GLU A 130 2.42 4.35 -17.92
C GLU A 130 2.29 5.87 -17.89
N GLN A 131 3.41 6.56 -18.11
CA GLN A 131 3.51 8.00 -18.18
C GLN A 131 4.04 8.40 -19.55
N PHE A 132 3.30 9.27 -20.26
CA PHE A 132 3.60 9.67 -21.64
C PHE A 132 4.11 11.10 -21.76
N THR A 133 4.04 11.88 -20.70
CA THR A 133 4.41 13.30 -20.64
C THR A 133 5.34 13.57 -19.46
N PRO A 134 6.20 14.61 -19.51
CA PRO A 134 7.09 14.97 -18.41
C PRO A 134 6.37 15.29 -17.08
N SER A 135 5.14 15.79 -17.15
CA SER A 135 4.25 16.00 -16.01
C SER A 135 2.98 15.18 -16.17
N VAL A 136 2.28 14.87 -15.08
CA VAL A 136 1.05 14.06 -15.12
C VAL A 136 -0.08 14.87 -15.75
N THR A 137 -0.57 14.41 -16.90
CA THR A 137 -1.72 15.02 -17.64
C THR A 137 -2.96 14.13 -17.61
N ASP A 138 -2.80 12.80 -17.49
CA ASP A 138 -3.88 11.84 -17.26
C ASP A 138 -3.77 11.26 -15.87
N ILE A 139 -4.63 11.73 -14.98
CA ILE A 139 -4.60 11.37 -13.57
C ILE A 139 -5.37 10.07 -13.25
N GLN A 140 -6.30 9.65 -14.11
CA GLN A 140 -7.18 8.51 -13.79
C GLN A 140 -6.44 7.20 -13.51
N PRO A 141 -5.43 6.79 -14.27
CA PRO A 141 -4.66 5.59 -13.98
C PRO A 141 -3.96 5.66 -12.61
N VAL A 142 -3.48 6.85 -12.21
CA VAL A 142 -2.84 7.09 -10.92
C VAL A 142 -3.85 6.92 -9.79
N ILE A 143 -5.04 7.52 -9.91
CA ILE A 143 -6.11 7.40 -8.93
C ILE A 143 -6.54 5.94 -8.76
N GLU A 144 -6.73 5.19 -9.85
CA GLU A 144 -7.10 3.78 -9.78
C GLU A 144 -6.03 2.91 -9.10
N ALA A 145 -4.75 3.20 -9.35
CA ALA A 145 -3.65 2.52 -8.66
C ALA A 145 -3.61 2.88 -7.16
N LEU A 146 -3.79 4.16 -6.81
CA LEU A 146 -3.79 4.63 -5.41
C LEU A 146 -5.00 4.13 -4.59
N LYS A 147 -6.10 3.73 -5.22
CA LYS A 147 -7.19 3.03 -4.52
C LYS A 147 -6.73 1.70 -3.93
N LYS A 148 -5.79 1.02 -4.59
CA LYS A 148 -5.27 -0.30 -4.21
C LYS A 148 -4.09 -0.20 -3.25
N ASN A 149 -3.18 0.76 -3.49
CA ASN A 149 -1.94 0.94 -2.76
C ASN A 149 -1.66 2.43 -2.52
N ASN A 150 -1.10 2.81 -1.39
CA ASN A 150 -0.75 4.21 -1.09
C ASN A 150 0.54 4.68 -1.80
N VAL A 151 1.19 3.81 -2.55
CA VAL A 151 2.36 4.15 -3.38
C VAL A 151 2.16 3.59 -4.79
N VAL A 152 2.52 4.39 -5.79
CA VAL A 152 2.45 4.03 -7.22
C VAL A 152 3.68 4.57 -7.94
N VAL A 153 4.16 3.82 -8.92
CA VAL A 153 5.25 4.27 -9.81
C VAL A 153 4.68 4.82 -11.10
N LEU A 154 5.14 6.00 -11.48
CA LEU A 154 4.91 6.59 -12.81
C LEU A 154 6.10 6.18 -13.68
N ARG A 155 5.89 5.28 -14.63
CA ARG A 155 6.97 4.74 -15.47
C ARG A 155 7.69 5.86 -16.23
N LYS A 156 9.03 5.83 -16.20
CA LYS A 156 9.93 6.84 -16.80
C LYS A 156 9.83 8.24 -16.16
N HIS A 157 9.21 8.36 -15.00
CA HIS A 157 9.04 9.63 -14.35
C HIS A 157 9.46 9.55 -12.87
N GLY A 158 8.68 8.92 -12.00
CA GLY A 158 8.97 8.90 -10.57
C GLY A 158 7.99 8.08 -9.77
N VAL A 159 7.93 8.36 -8.49
CA VAL A 159 7.08 7.67 -7.50
C VAL A 159 6.14 8.67 -6.87
N VAL A 160 4.90 8.26 -6.65
CA VAL A 160 3.91 9.02 -5.88
C VAL A 160 3.49 8.22 -4.67
N ALA A 161 3.51 8.85 -3.50
CA ALA A 161 2.97 8.29 -2.26
C ALA A 161 1.95 9.24 -1.64
N MET A 162 0.95 8.68 -0.97
CA MET A 162 -0.03 9.44 -0.19
C MET A 162 -0.18 8.82 1.21
N GLY A 163 -0.48 9.65 2.23
CA GLY A 163 -0.56 9.18 3.61
C GLY A 163 -1.27 10.13 4.55
N GLU A 164 -1.27 9.77 5.84
CA GLU A 164 -1.79 10.62 6.92
C GLU A 164 -0.85 11.79 7.23
N ASP A 165 0.45 11.64 6.92
CA ASP A 165 1.44 12.69 7.01
C ASP A 165 2.59 12.46 6.00
N LEU A 166 3.53 13.41 5.92
CA LEU A 166 4.69 13.30 5.02
C LEU A 166 5.68 12.21 5.46
N PHE A 167 5.71 11.86 6.74
CA PHE A 167 6.60 10.80 7.20
C PHE A 167 6.10 9.42 6.77
N ASP A 168 4.79 9.17 6.79
CA ASP A 168 4.17 7.97 6.19
C ASP A 168 4.55 7.84 4.70
N CYS A 169 4.43 8.94 3.94
CA CYS A 169 4.82 8.97 2.53
C CYS A 169 6.32 8.67 2.34
N PHE A 170 7.18 9.27 3.17
CA PHE A 170 8.61 9.04 3.17
C PHE A 170 8.96 7.57 3.41
N LEU A 171 8.34 6.94 4.42
CA LEU A 171 8.57 5.52 4.72
C LEU A 171 8.19 4.60 3.55
N LEU A 172 7.07 4.87 2.86
CA LEU A 172 6.65 4.10 1.69
C LEU A 172 7.66 4.23 0.54
N ILE A 173 8.13 5.44 0.25
CA ILE A 173 9.09 5.69 -0.82
C ILE A 173 10.46 5.08 -0.50
N GLN A 174 10.93 5.23 0.74
CA GLN A 174 12.18 4.61 1.18
C GLN A 174 12.10 3.08 1.13
N ALA A 175 11.01 2.49 1.64
CA ALA A 175 10.81 1.04 1.59
C ALA A 175 10.79 0.52 0.15
N LEU A 176 10.18 1.26 -0.79
CA LEU A 176 10.15 0.89 -2.21
C LEU A 176 11.56 0.94 -2.82
N GLU A 177 12.30 2.01 -2.60
CA GLU A 177 13.67 2.17 -3.10
C GLU A 177 14.60 1.08 -2.55
N ASP A 178 14.48 0.74 -1.26
CA ASP A 178 15.27 -0.33 -0.64
C ASP A 178 14.85 -1.72 -1.15
N ALA A 179 13.56 -1.97 -1.35
CA ALA A 179 13.07 -3.23 -1.91
C ALA A 179 13.59 -3.48 -3.34
N VAL A 180 13.65 -2.43 -4.15
CA VAL A 180 14.22 -2.49 -5.51
C VAL A 180 15.73 -2.75 -5.46
N LYS A 181 16.47 -2.09 -4.57
CA LYS A 181 17.91 -2.34 -4.36
C LYS A 181 18.17 -3.80 -3.98
N VAL A 182 17.39 -4.32 -3.04
CA VAL A 182 17.47 -5.74 -2.62
C VAL A 182 17.20 -6.68 -3.79
N ASP A 183 16.16 -6.42 -4.60
CA ASP A 183 15.86 -7.25 -5.78
C ASP A 183 17.01 -7.22 -6.78
N ALA A 184 17.53 -6.04 -7.11
CA ALA A 184 18.64 -5.87 -8.05
C ALA A 184 19.91 -6.62 -7.57
N ILE A 185 20.29 -6.44 -6.30
CA ILE A 185 21.46 -7.12 -5.72
C ILE A 185 21.24 -8.63 -5.66
N SER A 186 20.04 -9.10 -5.30
CA SER A 186 19.74 -10.53 -5.24
C SER A 186 19.83 -11.22 -6.59
N ARG A 187 19.50 -10.52 -7.68
CA ARG A 187 19.67 -11.01 -9.06
C ARG A 187 21.13 -11.19 -9.43
N LEU A 188 22.02 -10.28 -9.00
CA LEU A 188 23.46 -10.42 -9.20
C LEU A 188 24.01 -11.67 -8.50
N TYR A 189 23.66 -11.89 -7.22
CA TYR A 189 24.06 -13.09 -6.49
C TYR A 189 23.50 -14.40 -7.08
N LYS A 190 22.33 -14.37 -7.74
CA LYS A 190 21.80 -15.54 -8.46
C LYS A 190 22.62 -15.85 -9.71
N GLN A 191 23.07 -14.84 -10.44
CA GLN A 191 23.91 -15.02 -11.63
C GLN A 191 25.28 -15.63 -11.29
N GLU A 192 25.90 -15.21 -10.19
CA GLU A 192 27.18 -15.79 -9.73
C GLU A 192 27.07 -17.26 -9.30
N LYS A 193 25.89 -17.72 -8.86
CA LYS A 193 25.65 -19.11 -8.44
C LYS A 193 25.26 -20.05 -9.56
N THR A 194 25.15 -19.57 -10.81
CA THR A 194 24.88 -20.44 -11.96
C THR A 194 26.20 -20.90 -12.56
N PRO A 195 26.75 -22.10 -12.20
CA PRO A 195 27.76 -22.72 -13.01
C PRO A 195 27.15 -22.96 -14.40
N LEU A 196 27.92 -22.80 -15.45
CA LEU A 196 27.54 -23.05 -16.84
C LEU A 196 27.16 -24.56 -17.08
N VAL A 197 26.10 -25.03 -16.40
CA VAL A 197 25.59 -26.39 -16.60
C VAL A 197 24.08 -26.43 -16.68
N SER A 198 23.66 -26.64 -17.91
CA SER A 198 22.39 -27.22 -18.39
C SER A 198 21.07 -26.50 -18.21
N SER A 199 20.70 -25.89 -19.30
CA SER A 199 19.36 -25.44 -19.74
C SER A 199 18.27 -26.54 -19.79
N ARG A 200 18.24 -27.53 -18.90
CA ARG A 200 17.27 -28.66 -19.01
C ARG A 200 16.30 -28.87 -17.85
N ILE A 201 16.39 -28.12 -16.74
CA ILE A 201 15.54 -28.35 -15.55
C ILE A 201 14.46 -27.28 -15.33
N GLU A 202 14.60 -26.08 -15.90
CA GLU A 202 13.64 -25.00 -15.65
C GLU A 202 12.31 -25.08 -16.42
N LYS A 203 12.16 -25.98 -17.37
CA LYS A 203 10.90 -26.16 -18.12
C LYS A 203 9.80 -26.94 -17.38
N LYS A 204 10.04 -27.44 -16.17
CA LYS A 204 9.08 -28.32 -15.48
C LYS A 204 8.21 -27.63 -14.42
N TYR A 205 8.48 -26.37 -14.06
CA TYR A 205 7.72 -25.64 -13.03
C TYR A 205 7.03 -24.35 -13.48
N SER A 206 7.16 -23.92 -14.73
CA SER A 206 6.50 -22.71 -15.24
C SER A 206 5.12 -22.93 -15.86
N SER A 207 4.58 -24.14 -15.79
CA SER A 207 3.19 -24.43 -16.22
C SER A 207 2.22 -24.54 -15.05
N LYS A 208 2.23 -23.60 -14.09
CA LYS A 208 1.03 -23.40 -13.30
C LYS A 208 0.01 -22.69 -14.18
N LYS A 209 -0.89 -23.51 -14.73
CA LYS A 209 -2.12 -23.18 -15.40
C LYS A 209 -2.65 -21.83 -14.93
N ARG A 210 -2.79 -20.87 -15.85
CA ARG A 210 -3.85 -19.89 -15.76
C ARG A 210 -5.13 -20.69 -15.55
N ALA A 211 -5.59 -20.77 -14.31
CA ALA A 211 -6.90 -21.31 -14.02
C ALA A 211 -7.86 -20.41 -14.80
N LYS A 212 -8.51 -20.98 -15.84
CA LYS A 212 -9.66 -20.39 -16.48
C LYS A 212 -10.55 -19.85 -15.37
N ALA A 213 -10.85 -18.57 -15.40
CA ALA A 213 -11.87 -17.95 -14.60
C ALA A 213 -13.23 -18.54 -15.03
N LEU A 214 -13.54 -19.74 -14.53
CA LEU A 214 -14.93 -20.17 -14.39
C LEU A 214 -15.55 -19.18 -13.42
N GLY A 215 -16.66 -18.55 -13.80
CA GLY A 215 -17.37 -17.57 -13.00
C GLY A 215 -17.56 -18.10 -11.57
N LYS A 216 -16.70 -17.66 -10.65
CA LYS A 216 -16.83 -18.04 -9.25
C LYS A 216 -18.08 -17.35 -8.72
N LYS A 217 -18.95 -18.12 -8.06
CA LYS A 217 -20.10 -17.58 -7.34
C LYS A 217 -19.60 -16.45 -6.44
N LYS A 218 -20.16 -15.26 -6.60
CA LYS A 218 -19.94 -14.14 -5.70
C LYS A 218 -20.93 -14.18 -4.56
N TYR A 219 -20.53 -13.68 -3.42
CA TYR A 219 -21.31 -13.69 -2.19
C TYR A 219 -21.65 -12.26 -1.77
N ILE A 220 -22.74 -12.07 -1.05
CA ILE A 220 -23.01 -10.80 -0.37
C ILE A 220 -22.00 -10.68 0.79
N LEU A 221 -21.30 -9.54 0.87
CA LEU A 221 -20.30 -9.29 1.88
C LEU A 221 -20.87 -9.49 3.30
N PHE A 222 -20.18 -10.26 4.12
CA PHE A 222 -20.55 -10.65 5.48
C PHE A 222 -21.91 -11.33 5.59
N SER A 223 -22.41 -11.92 4.50
CA SER A 223 -23.58 -12.80 4.58
C SER A 223 -23.22 -14.11 5.30
N LYS A 224 -24.24 -14.72 5.92
CA LYS A 224 -24.08 -16.05 6.52
C LYS A 224 -23.50 -17.07 5.53
N GLU A 225 -23.98 -17.04 4.29
CA GLU A 225 -23.51 -17.95 3.23
C GLU A 225 -22.01 -17.77 2.92
N GLN A 226 -21.53 -16.51 2.90
CA GLN A 226 -20.10 -16.21 2.74
C GLN A 226 -19.29 -16.76 3.92
N ILE A 227 -19.74 -16.51 5.15
CA ILE A 227 -19.06 -16.96 6.37
C ILE A 227 -19.01 -18.49 6.45
N ASP A 228 -20.13 -19.18 6.18
CA ASP A 228 -20.19 -20.64 6.16
C ASP A 228 -19.21 -21.22 5.11
N ARG A 229 -19.08 -20.56 3.95
CA ARG A 229 -18.13 -20.95 2.91
C ARG A 229 -16.68 -20.74 3.34
N ILE A 230 -16.37 -19.64 4.01
CA ILE A 230 -15.05 -19.36 4.59
C ILE A 230 -14.68 -20.45 5.59
N VAL A 231 -15.57 -20.74 6.57
CA VAL A 231 -15.35 -21.77 7.60
C VAL A 231 -15.04 -23.12 6.97
N LYS A 232 -15.84 -23.49 5.97
CA LYS A 232 -15.65 -24.76 5.26
C LYS A 232 -14.26 -24.82 4.60
N LEU A 233 -13.87 -23.78 3.84
CA LEU A 233 -12.57 -23.75 3.15
C LEU A 233 -11.39 -23.81 4.13
N VAL A 234 -11.47 -23.05 5.23
CA VAL A 234 -10.45 -23.02 6.28
C VAL A 234 -10.30 -24.40 6.93
N ASN A 235 -11.42 -25.05 7.28
CA ASN A 235 -11.40 -26.34 7.99
C ASN A 235 -11.02 -27.52 7.08
N GLU A 236 -11.16 -27.40 5.77
CA GLU A 236 -10.76 -28.41 4.77
C GLU A 236 -9.28 -28.24 4.34
N ASP A 237 -8.65 -27.09 4.61
CA ASP A 237 -7.30 -26.79 4.13
C ASP A 237 -6.21 -27.52 4.95
N ARG A 238 -5.51 -28.45 4.30
CA ARG A 238 -4.45 -29.23 4.93
C ARG A 238 -3.23 -28.40 5.29
N GLN A 239 -2.85 -27.45 4.42
CA GLN A 239 -1.67 -26.60 4.63
C GLN A 239 -1.86 -25.69 5.85
N LEU A 240 -3.05 -25.09 6.00
CA LEU A 240 -3.35 -24.27 7.17
C LEU A 240 -3.31 -25.08 8.48
N ARG A 241 -3.80 -26.31 8.45
CA ARG A 241 -3.73 -27.20 9.61
C ARG A 241 -2.29 -27.51 10.00
N GLU A 242 -1.43 -27.91 9.05
CA GLU A 242 -0.01 -28.16 9.29
C GLU A 242 0.72 -26.91 9.86
N LEU A 243 0.44 -25.73 9.32
CA LEU A 243 0.97 -24.46 9.80
C LEU A 243 0.46 -24.12 11.22
N GLY A 244 -0.83 -24.31 11.46
CA GLY A 244 -1.48 -24.05 12.74
C GLY A 244 -0.96 -24.96 13.85
N GLU A 245 -0.81 -26.25 13.59
CA GLU A 245 -0.23 -27.23 14.52
C GLU A 245 1.23 -26.88 14.84
N LYS A 246 2.06 -26.61 13.83
CA LYS A 246 3.46 -26.25 13.98
C LYS A 246 3.67 -24.99 14.82
N THR A 247 2.79 -24.00 14.68
CA THR A 247 2.87 -22.72 15.40
C THR A 247 2.04 -22.68 16.68
N LYS A 248 1.28 -23.75 16.98
CA LYS A 248 0.30 -23.81 18.07
C LYS A 248 -0.65 -22.62 18.04
N MET A 249 -1.22 -22.35 16.84
CA MET A 249 -2.09 -21.22 16.61
C MET A 249 -3.38 -21.35 17.40
N THR A 250 -3.58 -20.46 18.37
CA THR A 250 -4.81 -20.36 19.16
C THR A 250 -5.14 -18.90 19.32
N MET A 251 -6.19 -18.42 18.62
CA MET A 251 -6.57 -17.01 18.63
C MET A 251 -8.06 -16.82 18.35
N ASP A 252 -8.62 -15.75 18.89
CA ASP A 252 -9.91 -15.19 18.49
C ASP A 252 -9.70 -14.00 17.56
N LEU A 253 -10.12 -14.12 16.32
CA LEU A 253 -10.07 -13.08 15.30
C LEU A 253 -11.47 -12.57 15.00
N ALA A 254 -11.75 -11.31 15.33
CA ALA A 254 -12.98 -10.63 14.93
C ALA A 254 -12.74 -9.77 13.67
N VAL A 255 -13.74 -9.73 12.80
CA VAL A 255 -13.82 -8.84 11.65
C VAL A 255 -15.10 -8.02 11.72
N LYS A 256 -15.02 -6.72 11.42
CA LYS A 256 -16.16 -5.80 11.57
C LYS A 256 -16.28 -4.86 10.38
N LEU A 257 -17.53 -4.63 9.96
CA LEU A 257 -17.90 -3.57 9.01
C LEU A 257 -18.11 -2.26 9.74
N ASN A 258 -17.44 -1.20 9.31
CA ASN A 258 -17.54 0.12 9.95
C ASN A 258 -18.95 0.70 9.84
N GLU A 259 -19.60 0.59 8.68
CA GLU A 259 -20.88 1.22 8.38
C GLU A 259 -22.06 0.59 9.15
N THR A 260 -22.03 -0.72 9.35
CA THR A 260 -23.17 -1.45 9.96
C THR A 260 -22.88 -1.93 11.38
N GLY A 261 -21.59 -1.97 11.77
CA GLY A 261 -21.16 -2.62 13.01
C GLY A 261 -21.26 -4.13 12.98
N GLN A 262 -21.64 -4.74 11.83
CA GLN A 262 -21.75 -6.19 11.71
C GLN A 262 -20.39 -6.84 11.97
N THR A 263 -20.35 -7.78 12.92
CA THR A 263 -19.14 -8.42 13.40
C THR A 263 -19.25 -9.93 13.33
N TYR A 264 -18.15 -10.58 12.91
CA TYR A 264 -17.96 -12.02 13.05
C TYR A 264 -16.65 -12.29 13.78
N THR A 265 -16.68 -13.26 14.70
CA THR A 265 -15.50 -13.72 15.45
C THR A 265 -15.24 -15.17 15.13
N PHE A 266 -14.01 -15.48 14.73
CA PHE A 266 -13.55 -16.81 14.43
C PHE A 266 -12.58 -17.26 15.52
N SER A 267 -12.93 -18.33 16.26
CA SER A 267 -12.01 -18.96 17.23
C SER A 267 -11.19 -20.03 16.51
N PHE A 268 -9.88 -19.84 16.48
CA PHE A 268 -8.94 -20.77 15.86
C PHE A 268 -8.24 -21.63 16.89
N GLU A 269 -8.15 -22.94 16.60
CA GLU A 269 -7.29 -23.89 17.29
C GLU A 269 -6.50 -24.73 16.28
N ASN A 270 -5.18 -24.62 16.33
CA ASN A 270 -4.26 -25.36 15.46
C ASN A 270 -4.66 -25.26 13.97
N GLY A 271 -5.04 -24.04 13.52
CA GLY A 271 -5.38 -23.75 12.14
C GLY A 271 -6.80 -24.15 11.71
N LYS A 272 -7.67 -24.56 12.65
CA LYS A 272 -9.10 -24.81 12.40
C LYS A 272 -9.96 -23.77 13.09
N ILE A 273 -11.05 -23.37 12.45
CA ILE A 273 -12.11 -22.59 13.08
C ILE A 273 -13.00 -23.55 13.86
N THR A 274 -12.98 -23.43 15.20
CA THR A 274 -13.78 -24.27 16.10
C THR A 274 -15.09 -23.62 16.49
N LYS A 275 -15.17 -22.29 16.42
CA LYS A 275 -16.37 -21.52 16.74
C LYS A 275 -16.47 -20.27 15.90
N VAL A 276 -17.71 -19.89 15.54
CA VAL A 276 -18.05 -18.58 14.96
C VAL A 276 -18.99 -17.86 15.92
N GLY A 277 -18.70 -16.60 16.21
CA GLY A 277 -19.49 -15.74 17.09
C GLY A 277 -19.56 -14.31 16.58
N ASN A 278 -19.86 -13.36 17.46
CA ASN A 278 -19.97 -11.94 17.18
C ASN A 278 -19.33 -11.06 18.28
N ASN A 279 -18.32 -11.59 18.99
CA ASN A 279 -17.65 -10.90 20.08
C ASN A 279 -16.65 -9.84 19.54
N GLU A 280 -16.93 -8.57 19.72
CA GLU A 280 -16.03 -7.47 19.34
C GLU A 280 -14.82 -7.33 20.28
N ASN A 281 -14.86 -7.95 21.48
CA ASN A 281 -13.76 -7.96 22.43
C ASN A 281 -12.82 -9.17 22.24
N ALA A 282 -12.81 -9.73 21.01
CA ALA A 282 -11.86 -10.76 20.64
C ALA A 282 -10.40 -10.28 20.79
N GLU A 283 -9.47 -11.22 20.91
CA GLU A 283 -8.03 -10.94 21.03
C GLU A 283 -7.51 -10.06 19.88
N PHE A 284 -7.96 -10.34 18.66
CA PHE A 284 -7.70 -9.54 17.46
C PHE A 284 -9.01 -9.05 16.87
N LEU A 285 -9.05 -7.77 16.52
CA LEU A 285 -10.17 -7.16 15.82
C LEU A 285 -9.67 -6.40 14.59
N VAL A 286 -10.15 -6.78 13.42
CA VAL A 286 -9.91 -6.06 12.17
C VAL A 286 -11.19 -5.32 11.78
N THR A 287 -11.10 -4.01 11.63
CA THR A 287 -12.21 -3.16 11.18
C THR A 287 -11.86 -2.45 9.88
N ALA A 288 -12.83 -2.35 8.99
CA ALA A 288 -12.66 -1.57 7.77
C ALA A 288 -14.00 -1.15 7.18
N PRO A 289 -14.00 -0.14 6.27
CA PRO A 289 -15.14 0.18 5.43
C PRO A 289 -15.49 -0.97 4.47
N GLN A 290 -16.75 -1.01 4.06
CA GLN A 290 -17.28 -2.05 3.18
C GLN A 290 -16.52 -2.17 1.85
N ASN A 291 -16.13 -1.04 1.25
CA ASN A 291 -15.36 -1.02 0.01
C ASN A 291 -13.97 -1.65 0.18
N VAL A 292 -13.29 -1.43 1.31
CA VAL A 292 -11.98 -2.02 1.60
C VAL A 292 -12.10 -3.54 1.78
N TRP A 293 -13.10 -4.01 2.53
CA TRP A 293 -13.37 -5.44 2.67
C TRP A 293 -13.66 -6.11 1.31
N ARG A 294 -14.44 -5.44 0.42
CA ARG A 294 -14.68 -5.93 -0.94
C ARG A 294 -13.38 -6.09 -1.71
N SER A 295 -12.52 -5.08 -1.69
CA SER A 295 -11.22 -5.13 -2.37
C SER A 295 -10.32 -6.24 -1.84
N VAL A 296 -10.32 -6.51 -0.53
CA VAL A 296 -9.57 -7.63 0.08
C VAL A 296 -10.10 -8.98 -0.40
N PHE A 297 -11.42 -9.23 -0.31
CA PHE A 297 -12.00 -10.50 -0.75
C PHE A 297 -11.87 -10.72 -2.27
N ASN A 298 -11.87 -9.66 -3.06
CA ASN A 298 -11.72 -9.70 -4.52
C ASN A 298 -10.26 -9.73 -4.99
N ARG A 299 -9.28 -9.77 -4.07
CA ARG A 299 -7.83 -9.81 -4.33
C ARG A 299 -7.27 -8.52 -4.95
N GLU A 300 -7.92 -7.40 -4.75
CA GLU A 300 -7.47 -6.11 -5.23
C GLU A 300 -6.46 -5.47 -4.28
N ILE A 301 -6.58 -5.76 -2.97
CA ILE A 301 -5.68 -5.29 -1.91
C ILE A 301 -5.27 -6.47 -1.04
N ASP A 302 -3.97 -6.55 -0.71
CA ASP A 302 -3.46 -7.48 0.30
C ASP A 302 -3.90 -7.01 1.70
N PRO A 303 -4.47 -7.87 2.57
CA PRO A 303 -4.98 -7.47 3.88
C PRO A 303 -3.90 -6.96 4.83
N PHE A 304 -2.66 -7.45 4.76
CA PHE A 304 -1.56 -6.94 5.57
C PHE A 304 -1.18 -5.52 5.12
N VAL A 305 -1.11 -5.30 3.80
CA VAL A 305 -0.87 -3.98 3.22
C VAL A 305 -2.01 -3.01 3.58
N ALA A 306 -3.27 -3.45 3.48
CA ALA A 306 -4.41 -2.63 3.87
C ALA A 306 -4.32 -2.19 5.34
N THR A 307 -3.79 -3.06 6.22
CA THR A 307 -3.59 -2.75 7.64
C THR A 307 -2.43 -1.79 7.85
N THR A 308 -1.26 -2.02 7.25
CA THR A 308 -0.08 -1.16 7.40
C THR A 308 -0.28 0.21 6.78
N GLN A 309 -1.02 0.29 5.67
CA GLN A 309 -1.41 1.56 5.03
C GLN A 309 -2.69 2.19 5.63
N LYS A 310 -3.11 1.73 6.82
CA LYS A 310 -4.25 2.28 7.59
C LYS A 310 -5.59 2.29 6.85
N LYS A 311 -5.72 1.50 5.76
CA LYS A 311 -7.01 1.25 5.08
C LYS A 311 -7.91 0.31 5.88
N MET A 312 -7.29 -0.58 6.66
CA MET A 312 -7.91 -1.44 7.68
C MET A 312 -7.28 -1.14 9.03
N ASN A 313 -8.06 -1.22 10.09
CA ASN A 313 -7.56 -1.02 11.44
C ASN A 313 -7.49 -2.36 12.16
N LEU A 314 -6.32 -2.72 12.69
CA LEU A 314 -6.07 -3.93 13.47
C LEU A 314 -5.81 -3.56 14.93
N ARG A 315 -6.62 -4.09 15.83
CA ARG A 315 -6.39 -4.08 17.29
C ARG A 315 -5.95 -5.47 17.72
N GLY A 316 -4.90 -5.56 18.51
CA GLY A 316 -4.36 -6.81 19.07
C GLY A 316 -2.85 -6.76 19.28
N ASP A 317 -2.28 -7.84 19.79
CA ASP A 317 -0.84 -7.97 20.02
C ASP A 317 -0.10 -8.35 18.72
N PHE A 318 0.59 -7.40 18.11
CA PHE A 318 1.36 -7.60 16.87
C PHE A 318 2.51 -8.62 17.04
N ALA A 319 3.12 -8.73 18.22
CA ALA A 319 4.18 -9.73 18.47
C ALA A 319 3.63 -11.15 18.37
N LYS A 320 2.44 -11.38 18.93
CA LYS A 320 1.70 -12.63 18.78
C LYS A 320 1.31 -12.90 17.32
N LEU A 321 0.80 -11.91 16.62
CA LEU A 321 0.41 -12.06 15.22
C LEU A 321 1.61 -12.40 14.33
N SER A 322 2.79 -11.82 14.60
CA SER A 322 4.04 -12.15 13.89
C SER A 322 4.43 -13.62 14.03
N LYS A 323 4.23 -14.22 15.21
CA LYS A 323 4.44 -15.67 15.44
C LYS A 323 3.53 -16.52 14.55
N TRP A 324 2.33 -16.05 14.26
CA TRP A 324 1.33 -16.74 13.43
C TRP A 324 1.21 -16.18 12.01
N TYR A 325 2.21 -15.44 11.55
CA TYR A 325 2.18 -14.83 10.21
C TYR A 325 1.83 -15.84 9.11
N ALA A 326 2.52 -16.98 9.08
CA ALA A 326 2.32 -17.98 8.02
C ALA A 326 0.89 -18.57 8.01
N PRO A 327 0.30 -19.02 9.13
CA PRO A 327 -1.09 -19.45 9.14
C PRO A 327 -2.08 -18.31 8.88
N CYS A 328 -1.85 -17.09 9.39
CA CYS A 328 -2.73 -15.94 9.09
C CYS A 328 -2.71 -15.58 7.60
N SER A 329 -1.54 -15.56 6.98
CA SER A 329 -1.42 -15.36 5.52
C SER A 329 -2.24 -16.41 4.76
N ARG A 330 -2.16 -17.68 5.18
CA ARG A 330 -2.95 -18.75 4.56
C ARG A 330 -4.46 -18.57 4.76
N VAL A 331 -4.90 -18.12 5.94
CA VAL A 331 -6.31 -17.78 6.20
C VAL A 331 -6.80 -16.74 5.18
N PHE A 332 -6.06 -15.65 4.98
CA PHE A 332 -6.45 -14.61 4.02
C PHE A 332 -6.43 -15.10 2.56
N GLU A 333 -5.47 -15.96 2.17
CA GLU A 333 -5.48 -16.60 0.85
C GLU A 333 -6.75 -17.44 0.61
N LEU A 334 -7.27 -18.10 1.65
CA LEU A 334 -8.51 -18.87 1.59
C LEU A 334 -9.73 -17.94 1.51
N TRP A 335 -9.76 -16.86 2.28
CA TRP A 335 -10.82 -15.85 2.22
C TRP A 335 -10.95 -15.23 0.83
N GLN A 336 -9.85 -14.96 0.18
CA GLN A 336 -9.79 -14.45 -1.20
C GLN A 336 -10.27 -15.48 -2.26
N GLN A 337 -10.61 -16.69 -1.87
CA GLN A 337 -11.29 -17.66 -2.74
C GLN A 337 -12.82 -17.56 -2.66
N VAL A 338 -13.34 -16.69 -1.80
CA VAL A 338 -14.76 -16.41 -1.59
C VAL A 338 -15.05 -14.96 -1.99
N PRO A 339 -15.01 -14.64 -3.31
CA PRO A 339 -15.17 -13.27 -3.79
C PRO A 339 -16.58 -12.75 -3.50
N VAL A 340 -16.70 -11.42 -3.35
CA VAL A 340 -17.96 -10.73 -3.04
C VAL A 340 -18.43 -9.84 -4.19
N GLU A 341 -19.71 -9.48 -4.16
CA GLU A 341 -20.33 -8.54 -5.10
C GLU A 341 -19.86 -7.11 -4.87
#